data_4b9429cf875bd54432d8255f3c2f3182
#
_entry.id   4b9429cf875bd54432d8255f3c2f3182
#
_cell.length_a   1.000
_cell.length_b   1.000
_cell.length_c   1.000
_cell.angle_alpha   90.00
_cell.angle_beta   90.00
_cell.angle_gamma   90.00
#
_symmetry.space_group_name_H-M   'P 1'
#
loop_
_entity.id
_entity.type
_entity.pdbx_description
1 polymer ?
#
loop_
_entity_poly.entity_id
_entity_poly.type
_entity_poly.pdbx_seq_one_letter_code
_entity_poly.pdbx_strand_id
1 'polypeptide(L)'
;MQSAPASAQGIPVAYNDTVVRQFAIMTIIWGIVGMAVGVFIAAELIWPTLNFDLPWLSYGRLRPLHTNAVIFAFGGCALFASSYYIVQRTCHVRLISDKLAAFTFWGWQLVILLAAITLPLGITQGKEYAELEWPIDLLIAVIWVVYAFVFFGTLAIRKVRHIYVANWFFAAYIITIAVLHIMNNLAIPVSLTKSYVIYSGVVDAMVEWWYGHNAVGFFLTAAFLGMMYYFVPKQAGRPIYSYRLSVVHFWALISIYMWAGPHHLHYTTLPDWAQSLGMVFSVILLAPSWGGMINGIMTLSGAWYKLRTDPILKFLIVSLSFYGMSTFEGPMMSIKTVNALSHNTDWTIGHVHSGALGW
;
A
#
# COMPACT_ATOMS: atom_id res chain seq x y z
N MET A 1 1.14 -1.03 -37.49
CA MET A 1 1.39 -2.45 -37.14
C MET A 1 2.90 -2.66 -37.28
N GLN A 2 3.64 -2.58 -36.21
CA GLN A 2 5.03 -3.06 -36.21
C GLN A 2 4.97 -4.53 -35.77
N SER A 3 5.40 -5.43 -36.65
CA SER A 3 5.57 -6.84 -36.38
C SER A 3 6.42 -7.03 -35.13
N ALA A 4 5.95 -7.85 -34.20
CA ALA A 4 6.76 -8.29 -33.08
C ALA A 4 8.08 -8.87 -33.60
N PRO A 5 9.24 -8.52 -33.03
CA PRO A 5 10.49 -9.13 -33.43
C PRO A 5 10.40 -10.63 -33.16
N ALA A 6 10.76 -11.44 -34.15
CA ALA A 6 10.85 -12.89 -34.04
C ALA A 6 11.60 -13.25 -32.76
N SER A 7 10.98 -14.06 -31.91
CA SER A 7 11.60 -14.64 -30.73
C SER A 7 12.84 -15.40 -31.16
N ALA A 8 14.03 -14.97 -30.71
CA ALA A 8 15.13 -15.91 -30.59
C ALA A 8 14.59 -17.12 -29.86
N GLN A 9 14.72 -18.32 -30.44
CA GLN A 9 14.31 -19.58 -29.85
C GLN A 9 15.11 -19.80 -28.57
N GLY A 10 14.67 -19.18 -27.48
CA GLY A 10 15.24 -19.31 -26.15
C GLY A 10 14.42 -20.29 -25.34
N ILE A 11 15.08 -21.13 -24.60
CA ILE A 11 14.50 -22.01 -23.58
C ILE A 11 13.45 -21.22 -22.78
N PRO A 12 12.20 -21.72 -22.62
CA PRO A 12 11.16 -21.02 -21.88
C PRO A 12 11.66 -20.66 -20.48
N VAL A 13 11.53 -19.40 -20.07
CA VAL A 13 11.95 -18.98 -18.73
C VAL A 13 11.01 -19.62 -17.70
N ALA A 14 11.54 -20.49 -16.86
CA ALA A 14 10.80 -21.07 -15.74
C ALA A 14 10.74 -20.05 -14.59
N TYR A 15 9.64 -19.31 -14.49
CA TYR A 15 9.40 -18.34 -13.42
C TYR A 15 9.22 -19.02 -12.06
N ASN A 16 9.53 -18.32 -10.98
CA ASN A 16 9.18 -18.77 -9.62
C ASN A 16 7.72 -18.40 -9.30
N ASP A 17 6.80 -19.24 -9.71
CA ASP A 17 5.38 -19.06 -9.42
C ASP A 17 4.98 -19.67 -8.06
N THR A 18 5.86 -20.43 -7.40
CA THR A 18 5.58 -21.02 -6.10
C THR A 18 5.40 -19.94 -5.04
N VAL A 19 6.36 -19.03 -4.90
CA VAL A 19 6.27 -17.93 -3.92
C VAL A 19 5.13 -16.97 -4.24
N VAL A 20 4.87 -16.72 -5.52
CA VAL A 20 3.72 -15.91 -5.96
C VAL A 20 2.40 -16.53 -5.51
N ARG A 21 2.24 -17.84 -5.73
CA ARG A 21 1.04 -18.58 -5.31
C ARG A 21 0.88 -18.60 -3.80
N GLN A 22 1.98 -18.80 -3.06
CA GLN A 22 1.96 -18.76 -1.59
C GLN A 22 1.44 -17.41 -1.08
N PHE A 23 1.99 -16.30 -1.56
CA PHE A 23 1.50 -14.97 -1.19
C PHE A 23 0.04 -14.74 -1.63
N ALA A 24 -0.37 -15.20 -2.81
CA ALA A 24 -1.75 -15.06 -3.29
C ALA A 24 -2.75 -15.83 -2.41
N ILE A 25 -2.39 -17.03 -1.95
CA ILE A 25 -3.22 -17.80 -1.02
C ILE A 25 -3.34 -17.07 0.31
N MET A 26 -2.22 -16.59 0.86
CA MET A 26 -2.22 -15.86 2.13
C MET A 26 -2.95 -14.51 2.03
N THR A 27 -2.98 -13.87 0.86
CA THR A 27 -3.84 -12.70 0.61
C THR A 27 -5.31 -13.02 0.92
N ILE A 28 -5.82 -14.12 0.41
CA ILE A 28 -7.22 -14.50 0.64
C ILE A 28 -7.46 -14.82 2.12
N ILE A 29 -6.56 -15.58 2.74
CA ILE A 29 -6.68 -15.97 4.16
C ILE A 29 -6.69 -14.73 5.05
N TRP A 30 -5.71 -13.85 4.90
CA TRP A 30 -5.61 -12.64 5.72
C TRP A 30 -6.69 -11.60 5.40
N GLY A 31 -7.19 -11.59 4.16
CA GLY A 31 -8.36 -10.79 3.79
C GLY A 31 -9.59 -11.21 4.57
N ILE A 32 -9.89 -12.51 4.63
CA ILE A 32 -11.01 -13.04 5.41
C ILE A 32 -10.84 -12.72 6.90
N VAL A 33 -9.66 -12.99 7.46
CA VAL A 33 -9.38 -12.74 8.88
C VAL A 33 -9.46 -11.25 9.23
N GLY A 34 -8.78 -10.40 8.46
CA GLY A 34 -8.75 -8.96 8.71
C GLY A 34 -10.12 -8.30 8.61
N MET A 35 -10.92 -8.69 7.61
CA MET A 35 -12.29 -8.18 7.44
C MET A 35 -13.23 -8.72 8.54
N ALA A 36 -13.06 -9.99 8.97
CA ALA A 36 -13.85 -10.54 10.07
C ALA A 36 -13.59 -9.79 11.38
N VAL A 37 -12.34 -9.44 11.68
CA VAL A 37 -12.01 -8.60 12.85
C VAL A 37 -12.67 -7.23 12.71
N GLY A 38 -12.67 -6.62 11.51
CA GLY A 38 -13.32 -5.35 11.23
C GLY A 38 -14.83 -5.38 11.51
N VAL A 39 -15.51 -6.43 11.04
CA VAL A 39 -16.95 -6.63 11.33
C VAL A 39 -17.19 -6.81 12.82
N PHE A 40 -16.33 -7.55 13.51
CA PHE A 40 -16.44 -7.77 14.94
C PHE A 40 -16.32 -6.47 15.73
N ILE A 41 -15.30 -5.66 15.48
CA ILE A 41 -15.11 -4.37 16.18
C ILE A 41 -16.20 -3.36 15.82
N ALA A 42 -16.74 -3.40 14.60
CA ALA A 42 -17.88 -2.57 14.23
C ALA A 42 -19.15 -2.99 15.04
N ALA A 43 -19.33 -4.28 15.27
CA ALA A 43 -20.43 -4.79 16.13
C ALA A 43 -20.23 -4.38 17.59
N GLU A 44 -19.01 -4.33 18.11
CA GLU A 44 -18.71 -3.86 19.48
C GLU A 44 -19.12 -2.40 19.70
N LEU A 45 -19.12 -1.55 18.69
CA LEU A 45 -19.60 -0.17 18.82
C LEU A 45 -21.10 -0.10 19.11
N ILE A 46 -21.86 -1.13 18.71
CA ILE A 46 -23.29 -1.25 18.96
C ILE A 46 -23.55 -2.08 20.22
N TRP A 47 -22.80 -3.16 20.38
CA TRP A 47 -22.94 -4.12 21.49
C TRP A 47 -21.60 -4.31 22.21
N PRO A 48 -21.22 -3.40 23.13
CA PRO A 48 -19.94 -3.46 23.83
C PRO A 48 -19.69 -4.75 24.61
N THR A 49 -20.77 -5.44 25.02
CA THR A 49 -20.71 -6.75 25.72
C THR A 49 -20.10 -7.87 24.89
N LEU A 50 -19.92 -7.69 23.57
CA LEU A 50 -19.26 -8.66 22.72
C LEU A 50 -17.78 -8.87 23.06
N ASN A 51 -17.16 -7.95 23.81
CA ASN A 51 -15.80 -8.13 24.31
C ASN A 51 -15.71 -9.11 25.51
N PHE A 52 -16.84 -9.54 26.08
CA PHE A 52 -16.92 -10.48 27.21
C PHE A 52 -16.10 -10.03 28.43
N ASP A 53 -15.86 -8.73 28.61
CA ASP A 53 -14.96 -8.15 29.61
C ASP A 53 -13.51 -8.67 29.53
N LEU A 54 -13.10 -9.17 28.36
CA LEU A 54 -11.76 -9.66 28.10
C LEU A 54 -10.90 -8.53 27.49
N PRO A 55 -9.81 -8.08 28.15
CA PRO A 55 -9.01 -6.96 27.68
C PRO A 55 -8.49 -7.10 26.25
N TRP A 56 -8.13 -8.33 25.84
CA TRP A 56 -7.59 -8.59 24.49
C TRP A 56 -8.65 -8.61 23.38
N LEU A 57 -9.94 -8.60 23.72
CA LEU A 57 -11.04 -8.46 22.77
C LEU A 57 -11.61 -7.04 22.73
N SER A 58 -11.10 -6.10 23.53
CA SER A 58 -11.62 -4.74 23.53
C SER A 58 -11.37 -4.04 22.18
N TYR A 59 -12.29 -3.18 21.79
CA TYR A 59 -12.21 -2.37 20.56
C TYR A 59 -10.85 -1.69 20.40
N GLY A 60 -10.31 -1.07 21.45
CA GLY A 60 -9.04 -0.35 21.42
C GLY A 60 -7.83 -1.24 21.13
N ARG A 61 -7.91 -2.55 21.38
CA ARG A 61 -6.86 -3.53 21.06
C ARG A 61 -7.06 -4.20 19.72
N LEU A 62 -8.30 -4.42 19.33
CA LEU A 62 -8.62 -5.06 18.06
C LEU A 62 -8.62 -4.09 16.88
N ARG A 63 -8.84 -2.78 17.10
CA ARG A 63 -8.80 -1.80 16.02
C ARG A 63 -7.42 -1.72 15.35
N PRO A 64 -6.27 -1.57 16.06
CA PRO A 64 -4.94 -1.67 15.46
C PRO A 64 -4.70 -3.03 14.79
N LEU A 65 -5.19 -4.12 15.37
CA LEU A 65 -5.09 -5.44 14.76
C LEU A 65 -5.81 -5.50 13.41
N HIS A 66 -7.04 -4.96 13.34
CA HIS A 66 -7.80 -4.88 12.10
C HIS A 66 -7.04 -4.08 11.03
N THR A 67 -6.58 -2.87 11.35
CA THR A 67 -5.88 -2.00 10.39
C THR A 67 -4.59 -2.64 9.89
N ASN A 68 -3.78 -3.22 10.77
CA ASN A 68 -2.57 -3.93 10.38
C ASN A 68 -2.87 -5.18 9.54
N ALA A 69 -3.93 -5.92 9.87
CA ALA A 69 -4.31 -7.12 9.13
C ALA A 69 -4.77 -6.78 7.70
N VAL A 70 -5.58 -5.75 7.50
CA VAL A 70 -6.06 -5.41 6.15
C VAL A 70 -5.00 -4.69 5.31
N ILE A 71 -4.17 -3.83 5.91
CA ILE A 71 -3.14 -3.10 5.16
C ILE A 71 -1.94 -4.01 4.88
N PHE A 72 -1.33 -4.59 5.91
CA PHE A 72 -0.03 -5.26 5.81
C PHE A 72 -0.13 -6.77 5.62
N ALA A 73 -1.13 -7.45 6.19
CA ALA A 73 -1.28 -8.87 5.96
C ALA A 73 -2.03 -9.13 4.65
N PHE A 74 -3.24 -8.63 4.46
CA PHE A 74 -4.01 -8.79 3.23
C PHE A 74 -3.36 -8.03 2.07
N GLY A 75 -3.29 -6.70 2.15
CA GLY A 75 -2.70 -5.85 1.12
C GLY A 75 -1.23 -6.17 0.87
N GLY A 76 -0.42 -6.32 1.93
CA GLY A 76 0.99 -6.66 1.81
C GLY A 76 1.23 -7.97 1.07
N CYS A 77 0.51 -9.04 1.38
CA CYS A 77 0.63 -10.31 0.64
C CYS A 77 0.25 -10.15 -0.84
N ALA A 78 -0.79 -9.37 -1.17
CA ALA A 78 -1.16 -9.08 -2.55
C ALA A 78 -0.06 -8.32 -3.29
N LEU A 79 0.60 -7.38 -2.63
CA LEU A 79 1.67 -6.56 -3.20
C LEU A 79 2.97 -7.36 -3.42
N PHE A 80 3.35 -8.23 -2.47
CA PHE A 80 4.46 -9.15 -2.68
C PHE A 80 4.19 -10.12 -3.83
N ALA A 81 2.99 -10.72 -3.88
CA ALA A 81 2.59 -11.60 -4.97
C ALA A 81 2.69 -10.91 -6.33
N SER A 82 2.08 -9.72 -6.45
CA SER A 82 2.01 -8.98 -7.70
C SER A 82 3.37 -8.45 -8.14
N SER A 83 4.18 -7.90 -7.24
CA SER A 83 5.51 -7.40 -7.59
C SER A 83 6.45 -8.51 -8.07
N TYR A 84 6.48 -9.66 -7.39
CA TYR A 84 7.26 -10.82 -7.82
C TYR A 84 6.73 -11.41 -9.14
N TYR A 85 5.42 -11.43 -9.32
CA TYR A 85 4.83 -11.85 -10.57
C TYR A 85 5.21 -10.93 -11.73
N ILE A 86 5.04 -9.63 -11.55
CA ILE A 86 5.20 -8.62 -12.59
C ILE A 86 6.68 -8.44 -12.96
N VAL A 87 7.59 -8.34 -11.99
CA VAL A 87 9.01 -8.12 -12.28
C VAL A 87 9.63 -9.26 -13.10
N GLN A 88 9.31 -10.52 -12.79
CA GLN A 88 9.79 -11.65 -13.57
C GLN A 88 9.34 -11.57 -15.03
N ARG A 89 8.06 -11.26 -15.26
CA ARG A 89 7.45 -11.28 -16.59
C ARG A 89 7.85 -10.07 -17.43
N THR A 90 7.94 -8.91 -16.83
CA THR A 90 8.36 -7.69 -17.52
C THR A 90 9.88 -7.64 -17.78
N CYS A 91 10.67 -8.35 -16.97
CA CYS A 91 12.12 -8.48 -17.14
C CYS A 91 12.53 -9.72 -17.94
N HIS A 92 11.61 -10.66 -18.23
CA HIS A 92 11.85 -11.94 -18.90
C HIS A 92 12.93 -12.78 -18.20
N VAL A 93 12.95 -12.78 -16.85
CA VAL A 93 13.90 -13.54 -16.02
C VAL A 93 13.20 -14.11 -14.80
N ARG A 94 13.75 -15.20 -14.25
CA ARG A 94 13.36 -15.71 -12.94
C ARG A 94 13.83 -14.77 -11.84
N LEU A 95 13.20 -14.79 -10.66
CA LEU A 95 13.72 -14.08 -9.47
C LEU A 95 15.18 -14.42 -9.22
N ILE A 96 15.97 -13.43 -8.84
CA ILE A 96 17.43 -13.60 -8.63
C ILE A 96 17.77 -14.68 -7.62
N SER A 97 16.88 -14.94 -6.65
CA SER A 97 17.06 -15.97 -5.63
C SER A 97 15.72 -16.51 -5.12
N ASP A 98 15.47 -17.80 -5.36
CA ASP A 98 14.29 -18.48 -4.83
C ASP A 98 14.35 -18.61 -3.30
N LYS A 99 15.54 -18.81 -2.73
CA LYS A 99 15.72 -18.93 -1.27
C LYS A 99 15.39 -17.63 -0.55
N LEU A 100 15.86 -16.49 -1.08
CA LEU A 100 15.56 -15.18 -0.49
C LEU A 100 14.09 -14.79 -0.69
N ALA A 101 13.48 -15.16 -1.81
CA ALA A 101 12.04 -14.97 -2.01
C ALA A 101 11.21 -15.80 -1.02
N ALA A 102 11.60 -17.04 -0.76
CA ALA A 102 10.98 -17.87 0.27
C ALA A 102 11.21 -17.32 1.69
N PHE A 103 12.41 -16.80 1.99
CA PHE A 103 12.69 -16.11 3.24
C PHE A 103 11.76 -14.88 3.44
N THR A 104 11.57 -14.07 2.39
CA THR A 104 10.62 -12.94 2.43
C THR A 104 9.21 -13.42 2.76
N PHE A 105 8.75 -14.52 2.15
CA PHE A 105 7.43 -15.07 2.41
C PHE A 105 7.27 -15.50 3.87
N TRP A 106 8.12 -16.37 4.37
CA TRP A 106 8.00 -16.91 5.72
C TRP A 106 8.26 -15.85 6.78
N GLY A 107 9.23 -14.96 6.54
CA GLY A 107 9.49 -13.82 7.43
C GLY A 107 8.27 -12.91 7.55
N TRP A 108 7.61 -12.58 6.44
CA TRP A 108 6.40 -11.76 6.46
C TRP A 108 5.25 -12.43 7.20
N GLN A 109 5.05 -13.77 7.02
CA GLN A 109 4.06 -14.51 7.79
C GLN A 109 4.37 -14.50 9.30
N LEU A 110 5.66 -14.59 9.66
CA LEU A 110 6.08 -14.49 11.06
C LEU A 110 5.75 -13.11 11.66
N VAL A 111 6.01 -12.03 10.93
CA VAL A 111 5.63 -10.66 11.37
C VAL A 111 4.13 -10.56 11.62
N ILE A 112 3.31 -11.06 10.69
CA ILE A 112 1.85 -11.04 10.83
C ILE A 112 1.40 -11.82 12.08
N LEU A 113 1.98 -13.00 12.33
CA LEU A 113 1.67 -13.80 13.51
C LEU A 113 2.07 -13.07 14.81
N LEU A 114 3.26 -12.45 14.84
CA LEU A 114 3.69 -11.68 15.99
C LEU A 114 2.77 -10.47 16.25
N ALA A 115 2.37 -9.77 15.21
CA ALA A 115 1.39 -8.67 15.31
C ALA A 115 0.04 -9.18 15.87
N ALA A 116 -0.45 -10.32 15.38
CA ALA A 116 -1.70 -10.92 15.84
C ALA A 116 -1.68 -11.33 17.33
N ILE A 117 -0.47 -11.55 17.89
CA ILE A 117 -0.29 -11.87 19.31
C ILE A 117 -0.08 -10.59 20.13
N THR A 118 0.82 -9.71 19.70
CA THR A 118 1.28 -8.58 20.52
C THR A 118 0.25 -7.47 20.63
N LEU A 119 -0.48 -7.16 19.56
CA LEU A 119 -1.48 -6.09 19.56
C LEU A 119 -2.64 -6.37 20.53
N PRO A 120 -3.30 -7.56 20.53
CA PRO A 120 -4.33 -7.86 21.53
C PRO A 120 -3.78 -7.89 22.95
N LEU A 121 -2.54 -8.31 23.17
CA LEU A 121 -1.90 -8.28 24.48
C LEU A 121 -1.55 -6.87 24.96
N GLY A 122 -1.63 -5.84 24.08
CA GLY A 122 -1.30 -4.47 24.40
C GLY A 122 0.21 -4.19 24.43
N ILE A 123 1.01 -5.06 23.80
CA ILE A 123 2.43 -4.83 23.53
C ILE A 123 2.49 -4.01 22.24
N THR A 124 2.47 -2.70 22.38
CA THR A 124 2.22 -1.79 21.26
C THR A 124 2.77 -0.40 21.54
N GLN A 125 3.10 0.33 20.48
CA GLN A 125 3.38 1.76 20.48
C GLN A 125 2.10 2.54 20.14
N GLY A 126 2.14 3.88 20.32
CA GLY A 126 1.01 4.77 20.03
C GLY A 126 0.99 5.34 18.61
N LYS A 127 1.77 4.80 17.67
CA LYS A 127 1.88 5.32 16.30
C LYS A 127 0.91 4.60 15.36
N GLU A 128 0.06 5.35 14.70
CA GLU A 128 -0.91 4.82 13.74
C GLU A 128 -0.21 4.12 12.56
N TYR A 129 -0.65 2.91 12.23
CA TYR A 129 -0.04 2.01 11.21
C TYR A 129 1.39 1.55 11.52
N ALA A 130 1.91 1.81 12.72
CA ALA A 130 3.24 1.45 13.17
C ALA A 130 3.23 1.10 14.67
N GLU A 131 2.18 0.41 15.09
CA GLU A 131 1.91 0.10 16.50
C GLU A 131 2.82 -1.00 17.07
N LEU A 132 3.60 -1.69 16.22
CA LEU A 132 4.45 -2.80 16.67
C LEU A 132 5.67 -2.28 17.46
N GLU A 133 6.16 -3.10 18.39
CA GLU A 133 7.34 -2.78 19.18
C GLU A 133 8.64 -3.10 18.42
N TRP A 134 9.70 -2.41 18.77
CA TRP A 134 11.00 -2.37 18.12
C TRP A 134 11.61 -3.71 17.67
N PRO A 135 11.44 -4.86 18.38
CA PRO A 135 12.00 -6.11 17.87
C PRO A 135 11.33 -6.58 16.57
N ILE A 136 10.02 -6.32 16.46
CA ILE A 136 9.25 -6.66 15.25
C ILE A 136 9.57 -5.67 14.14
N ASP A 137 9.77 -4.38 14.46
CA ASP A 137 10.19 -3.37 13.49
C ASP A 137 11.54 -3.69 12.86
N LEU A 138 12.50 -4.17 13.66
CA LEU A 138 13.78 -4.66 13.14
C LEU A 138 13.62 -5.88 12.23
N LEU A 139 12.74 -6.81 12.60
CA LEU A 139 12.43 -7.97 11.75
C LEU A 139 11.82 -7.52 10.41
N ILE A 140 10.87 -6.58 10.44
CA ILE A 140 10.29 -5.97 9.24
C ILE A 140 11.39 -5.35 8.37
N ALA A 141 12.29 -4.56 8.94
CA ALA A 141 13.39 -3.93 8.23
C ALA A 141 14.29 -4.95 7.53
N VAL A 142 14.65 -6.04 8.20
CA VAL A 142 15.46 -7.13 7.61
C VAL A 142 14.74 -7.79 6.44
N ILE A 143 13.46 -8.16 6.62
CA ILE A 143 12.67 -8.79 5.57
C ILE A 143 12.50 -7.84 4.38
N TRP A 144 12.30 -6.55 4.64
CA TRP A 144 12.13 -5.53 3.61
C TRP A 144 13.40 -5.32 2.77
N VAL A 145 14.58 -5.32 3.41
CA VAL A 145 15.87 -5.26 2.70
C VAL A 145 16.06 -6.49 1.82
N VAL A 146 15.72 -7.68 2.30
CA VAL A 146 15.79 -8.90 1.50
C VAL A 146 14.81 -8.84 0.31
N TYR A 147 13.59 -8.37 0.55
CA TYR A 147 12.61 -8.15 -0.52
C TYR A 147 13.13 -7.17 -1.57
N ALA A 148 13.67 -6.03 -1.14
CA ALA A 148 14.29 -5.05 -2.02
C ALA A 148 15.42 -5.67 -2.85
N PHE A 149 16.29 -6.44 -2.23
CA PHE A 149 17.37 -7.14 -2.93
C PHE A 149 16.83 -8.10 -4.00
N VAL A 150 15.81 -8.89 -3.70
CA VAL A 150 15.19 -9.81 -4.67
C VAL A 150 14.57 -9.05 -5.82
N PHE A 151 13.81 -7.98 -5.55
CA PHE A 151 13.17 -7.19 -6.59
C PHE A 151 14.18 -6.46 -7.49
N PHE A 152 15.08 -5.66 -6.89
CA PHE A 152 16.06 -4.88 -7.64
C PHE A 152 17.12 -5.76 -8.30
N GLY A 153 17.53 -6.85 -7.65
CA GLY A 153 18.42 -7.83 -8.25
C GLY A 153 17.80 -8.49 -9.49
N THR A 154 16.51 -8.82 -9.44
CA THR A 154 15.79 -9.35 -10.61
C THR A 154 15.67 -8.30 -11.72
N LEU A 155 15.44 -7.04 -11.34
CA LEU A 155 15.41 -5.93 -12.28
C LEU A 155 16.78 -5.67 -12.93
N ALA A 156 17.87 -5.84 -12.18
CA ALA A 156 19.24 -5.65 -12.68
C ALA A 156 19.61 -6.69 -13.75
N ILE A 157 19.20 -7.95 -13.59
CA ILE A 157 19.48 -9.03 -14.55
C ILE A 157 18.47 -9.14 -15.71
N ARG A 158 17.61 -8.12 -15.88
CA ARG A 158 16.58 -8.12 -16.93
C ARG A 158 17.16 -8.34 -18.33
N LYS A 159 16.42 -9.04 -19.16
CA LYS A 159 16.78 -9.30 -20.57
C LYS A 159 16.21 -8.28 -21.55
N VAL A 160 15.50 -7.27 -21.05
CA VAL A 160 14.94 -6.16 -21.85
C VAL A 160 15.65 -4.85 -21.51
N ARG A 161 15.76 -3.94 -22.48
CA ARG A 161 16.48 -2.66 -22.26
C ARG A 161 15.69 -1.68 -21.40
N HIS A 162 14.39 -1.58 -21.60
CA HIS A 162 13.52 -0.66 -20.88
C HIS A 162 13.03 -1.26 -19.57
N ILE A 163 12.70 -0.39 -18.63
CA ILE A 163 12.01 -0.74 -17.39
C ILE A 163 10.54 -0.37 -17.57
N TYR A 164 9.65 -1.36 -17.44
CA TYR A 164 8.23 -1.15 -17.62
C TYR A 164 7.64 -0.29 -16.49
N VAL A 165 6.64 0.54 -16.80
CA VAL A 165 6.05 1.53 -15.87
C VAL A 165 5.61 0.91 -14.54
N ALA A 166 5.04 -0.29 -14.57
CA ALA A 166 4.69 -0.99 -13.33
C ALA A 166 5.87 -1.14 -12.36
N ASN A 167 7.06 -1.43 -12.89
CA ASN A 167 8.27 -1.57 -12.07
C ASN A 167 8.77 -0.23 -11.51
N TRP A 168 8.46 0.92 -12.12
CA TRP A 168 8.78 2.22 -11.55
C TRP A 168 7.99 2.44 -10.25
N PHE A 169 6.69 2.15 -10.28
CA PHE A 169 5.81 2.25 -9.11
C PHE A 169 6.23 1.29 -7.99
N PHE A 170 6.55 0.03 -8.32
CA PHE A 170 7.07 -0.90 -7.31
C PHE A 170 8.45 -0.47 -6.77
N ALA A 171 9.33 0.07 -7.59
CA ALA A 171 10.61 0.60 -7.12
C ALA A 171 10.44 1.77 -6.14
N ALA A 172 9.56 2.73 -6.49
CA ALA A 172 9.22 3.85 -5.61
C ALA A 172 8.61 3.36 -4.28
N TYR A 173 7.66 2.43 -4.33
CA TYR A 173 7.06 1.79 -3.17
C TYR A 173 8.13 1.16 -2.27
N ILE A 174 9.01 0.32 -2.81
CA ILE A 174 10.01 -0.41 -2.01
C ILE A 174 10.99 0.55 -1.33
N ILE A 175 11.51 1.55 -2.06
CA ILE A 175 12.48 2.50 -1.52
C ILE A 175 11.82 3.39 -0.46
N THR A 176 10.67 3.97 -0.78
CA THR A 176 10.02 4.94 0.11
C THR A 176 9.58 4.28 1.41
N ILE A 177 8.98 3.09 1.35
CA ILE A 177 8.55 2.39 2.57
C ILE A 177 9.73 2.00 3.46
N ALA A 178 10.89 1.64 2.89
CA ALA A 178 12.09 1.40 3.70
C ALA A 178 12.48 2.64 4.51
N VAL A 179 12.52 3.81 3.88
CA VAL A 179 12.87 5.08 4.55
C VAL A 179 11.81 5.45 5.59
N LEU A 180 10.54 5.39 5.22
CA LEU A 180 9.42 5.72 6.10
C LEU A 180 9.40 4.86 7.36
N HIS A 181 9.53 3.53 7.19
CA HIS A 181 9.53 2.59 8.30
C HIS A 181 10.68 2.84 9.27
N ILE A 182 11.91 2.98 8.76
CA ILE A 182 13.08 3.24 9.58
C ILE A 182 12.92 4.56 10.35
N MET A 183 12.57 5.65 9.67
CA MET A 183 12.49 6.97 10.31
C MET A 183 11.37 7.05 11.33
N ASN A 184 10.19 6.47 11.04
CA ASN A 184 9.06 6.53 11.95
C ASN A 184 9.26 5.70 13.21
N ASN A 185 9.92 4.53 13.09
CA ASN A 185 10.04 3.56 14.18
C ASN A 185 11.37 3.68 14.97
N LEU A 186 12.11 4.78 14.77
CA LEU A 186 13.27 5.08 15.62
C LEU A 186 12.83 5.23 17.08
N ALA A 187 13.33 4.36 17.93
CA ALA A 187 12.93 4.27 19.33
C ALA A 187 14.12 4.00 20.25
N ILE A 188 13.96 4.29 21.52
CA ILE A 188 14.89 3.94 22.60
C ILE A 188 14.34 2.69 23.29
N PRO A 189 14.94 1.51 23.10
CA PRO A 189 14.49 0.29 23.76
C PRO A 189 14.69 0.35 25.28
N VAL A 190 13.66 -0.10 26.01
CA VAL A 190 13.68 -0.22 27.48
C VAL A 190 13.61 -1.68 27.89
N SER A 191 12.80 -2.46 27.18
CA SER A 191 12.68 -3.91 27.30
C SER A 191 12.34 -4.51 25.93
N LEU A 192 12.22 -5.82 25.84
CA LEU A 192 11.77 -6.48 24.59
C LEU A 192 10.33 -6.12 24.19
N THR A 193 9.54 -5.65 25.14
CA THR A 193 8.11 -5.35 24.93
C THR A 193 7.79 -3.89 25.15
N LYS A 194 8.81 -3.01 25.29
CA LYS A 194 8.62 -1.58 25.53
C LYS A 194 9.78 -0.76 24.99
N SER A 195 9.43 0.31 24.31
CA SER A 195 10.34 1.36 23.86
C SER A 195 9.71 2.74 24.02
N TYR A 196 10.52 3.78 23.87
CA TYR A 196 10.09 5.15 23.78
C TYR A 196 10.52 5.76 22.45
N VAL A 197 9.67 6.58 21.86
CA VAL A 197 9.97 7.30 20.62
C VAL A 197 11.10 8.31 20.85
N ILE A 198 11.93 8.53 19.82
CA ILE A 198 13.04 9.51 19.91
C ILE A 198 12.58 10.95 19.67
N TYR A 199 11.43 11.11 19.01
CA TYR A 199 10.86 12.42 18.72
C TYR A 199 9.99 12.90 19.89
N SER A 200 9.84 14.21 20.05
CA SER A 200 9.06 14.78 21.14
C SER A 200 7.95 15.71 20.64
N GLY A 201 6.82 15.69 21.35
CA GLY A 201 5.70 16.58 21.10
C GLY A 201 5.16 16.49 19.67
N VAL A 202 4.86 17.66 19.08
CA VAL A 202 4.28 17.73 17.72
C VAL A 202 5.21 17.23 16.63
N VAL A 203 6.53 17.16 16.89
CA VAL A 203 7.48 16.56 15.93
C VAL A 203 7.23 15.07 15.77
N ASP A 204 6.89 14.36 16.85
CA ASP A 204 6.53 12.95 16.78
C ASP A 204 5.26 12.75 15.95
N ALA A 205 4.22 13.53 16.18
CA ALA A 205 2.99 13.50 15.38
C ALA A 205 3.26 13.83 13.91
N MET A 206 4.17 14.76 13.61
CA MET A 206 4.53 15.10 12.24
C MET A 206 5.28 13.96 11.55
N VAL A 207 6.20 13.28 12.23
CA VAL A 207 6.92 12.11 11.68
C VAL A 207 5.95 10.94 11.49
N GLU A 208 5.07 10.71 12.47
CA GLU A 208 4.01 9.69 12.38
C GLU A 208 3.11 9.91 11.14
N TRP A 209 2.67 11.13 10.90
CA TRP A 209 1.79 11.41 9.76
C TRP A 209 2.53 11.65 8.45
N TRP A 210 3.82 11.98 8.48
CA TRP A 210 4.67 11.81 7.30
C TRP A 210 4.74 10.31 6.91
N TYR A 211 4.89 9.42 7.88
CA TYR A 211 4.81 7.98 7.66
C TYR A 211 3.38 7.55 7.26
N GLY A 212 2.37 7.83 8.05
CA GLY A 212 1.01 7.33 7.85
C GLY A 212 0.40 7.73 6.51
N HIS A 213 0.52 9.02 6.14
CA HIS A 213 0.07 9.50 4.83
C HIS A 213 0.85 8.86 3.68
N ASN A 214 2.17 8.78 3.80
CA ASN A 214 3.01 8.20 2.77
C ASN A 214 2.95 6.66 2.74
N ALA A 215 2.61 5.99 3.82
CA ALA A 215 2.29 4.57 3.81
C ALA A 215 1.07 4.30 2.92
N VAL A 216 0.00 5.09 3.03
CA VAL A 216 -1.13 5.01 2.10
C VAL A 216 -0.69 5.35 0.68
N GLY A 217 0.12 6.39 0.49
CA GLY A 217 0.57 6.84 -0.82
C GLY A 217 1.53 5.90 -1.53
N PHE A 218 2.43 5.27 -0.81
CA PHE A 218 3.46 4.42 -1.42
C PHE A 218 3.22 2.93 -1.19
N PHE A 219 2.85 2.49 0.01
CA PHE A 219 2.54 1.08 0.22
C PHE A 219 1.28 0.67 -0.54
N LEU A 220 0.19 1.42 -0.41
CA LEU A 220 -1.05 1.10 -1.11
C LEU A 220 -1.06 1.72 -2.52
N THR A 221 -1.16 3.03 -2.64
CA THR A 221 -1.46 3.68 -3.93
C THR A 221 -0.38 3.41 -4.98
N ALA A 222 0.91 3.65 -4.72
CA ALA A 222 1.95 3.43 -5.72
C ALA A 222 2.04 1.96 -6.13
N ALA A 223 1.97 1.03 -5.19
CA ALA A 223 2.05 -0.40 -5.51
C ALA A 223 0.79 -0.90 -6.25
N PHE A 224 -0.41 -0.43 -5.89
CA PHE A 224 -1.64 -0.73 -6.65
C PHE A 224 -1.60 -0.15 -8.06
N LEU A 225 -1.04 1.04 -8.24
CA LEU A 225 -0.79 1.59 -9.57
C LEU A 225 0.19 0.73 -10.39
N GLY A 226 1.19 0.14 -9.76
CA GLY A 226 2.05 -0.87 -10.39
C GLY A 226 1.23 -2.05 -10.92
N MET A 227 0.26 -2.54 -10.14
CA MET A 227 -0.68 -3.59 -10.57
C MET A 227 -1.57 -3.09 -11.72
N MET A 228 -2.14 -1.91 -11.62
CA MET A 228 -2.99 -1.29 -12.65
C MET A 228 -2.26 -1.20 -13.99
N TYR A 229 -1.06 -0.65 -14.02
CA TYR A 229 -0.27 -0.50 -15.24
C TYR A 229 0.08 -1.82 -15.91
N TYR A 230 0.07 -2.93 -15.19
CA TYR A 230 0.30 -4.25 -15.76
C TYR A 230 -1.00 -4.98 -16.12
N PHE A 231 -1.94 -5.08 -15.18
CA PHE A 231 -3.11 -5.94 -15.35
C PHE A 231 -4.19 -5.33 -16.24
N VAL A 232 -4.43 -4.02 -16.19
CA VAL A 232 -5.45 -3.37 -17.03
C VAL A 232 -5.10 -3.49 -18.52
N PRO A 233 -3.90 -3.12 -19.00
CA PRO A 233 -3.50 -3.32 -20.39
C PRO A 233 -3.53 -4.78 -20.82
N LYS A 234 -3.06 -5.69 -19.96
CA LYS A 234 -3.02 -7.12 -20.21
C LYS A 234 -4.43 -7.69 -20.40
N GLN A 235 -5.36 -7.39 -19.50
CA GLN A 235 -6.72 -7.89 -19.52
C GLN A 235 -7.53 -7.25 -20.65
N ALA A 236 -7.34 -5.97 -20.90
CA ALA A 236 -7.94 -5.28 -22.03
C ALA A 236 -7.40 -5.80 -23.39
N GLY A 237 -6.19 -6.38 -23.40
CA GLY A 237 -5.50 -6.77 -24.63
C GLY A 237 -5.06 -5.55 -25.45
N ARG A 238 -4.72 -4.45 -24.78
CA ARG A 238 -4.37 -3.17 -25.40
C ARG A 238 -3.20 -2.54 -24.67
N PRO A 239 -2.36 -1.72 -25.36
CA PRO A 239 -1.36 -0.92 -24.68
C PRO A 239 -2.04 0.11 -23.76
N ILE A 240 -1.32 0.59 -22.74
CA ILE A 240 -1.77 1.73 -21.92
C ILE A 240 -2.16 2.91 -22.84
N TYR A 241 -3.23 3.59 -22.50
CA TYR A 241 -3.79 4.66 -23.33
C TYR A 241 -2.77 5.73 -23.70
N SER A 242 -2.00 6.22 -22.73
CA SER A 242 -0.97 7.22 -22.95
C SER A 242 0.29 6.94 -22.14
N TYR A 243 1.37 6.58 -22.81
CA TYR A 243 2.68 6.44 -22.17
C TYR A 243 3.20 7.78 -21.61
N ARG A 244 2.97 8.89 -22.32
CA ARG A 244 3.38 10.22 -21.83
C ARG A 244 2.65 10.59 -20.55
N LEU A 245 1.35 10.30 -20.48
CA LEU A 245 0.56 10.52 -19.27
C LEU A 245 1.06 9.62 -18.13
N SER A 246 1.52 8.41 -18.42
CA SER A 246 2.14 7.53 -17.40
C SER A 246 3.39 8.14 -16.78
N VAL A 247 4.24 8.78 -17.61
CA VAL A 247 5.46 9.47 -17.13
C VAL A 247 5.09 10.67 -16.25
N VAL A 248 4.15 11.49 -16.69
CA VAL A 248 3.67 12.65 -15.91
C VAL A 248 3.03 12.19 -14.60
N HIS A 249 2.16 11.19 -14.68
CA HIS A 249 1.50 10.62 -13.51
C HIS A 249 2.52 10.12 -12.48
N PHE A 250 3.50 9.31 -12.91
CA PHE A 250 4.50 8.78 -12.00
C PHE A 250 5.28 9.89 -11.29
N TRP A 251 5.95 10.75 -12.05
CA TRP A 251 6.82 11.75 -11.44
C TRP A 251 6.07 12.80 -10.63
N ALA A 252 4.92 13.27 -11.10
CA ALA A 252 4.12 14.22 -10.35
C ALA A 252 3.57 13.60 -9.06
N LEU A 253 3.04 12.37 -9.13
CA LEU A 253 2.51 11.69 -7.95
C LEU A 253 3.61 11.50 -6.89
N ILE A 254 4.72 10.87 -7.26
CA ILE A 254 5.80 10.55 -6.32
C ILE A 254 6.39 11.81 -5.68
N SER A 255 6.60 12.88 -6.47
CA SER A 255 7.22 14.11 -5.96
C SER A 255 6.30 14.93 -5.05
N ILE A 256 4.99 14.93 -5.32
CA ILE A 256 4.02 15.76 -4.60
C ILE A 256 3.52 15.05 -3.34
N TYR A 257 3.33 13.74 -3.39
CA TYR A 257 2.68 12.96 -2.34
C TYR A 257 3.38 13.10 -0.99
N MET A 258 4.72 13.12 -0.99
CA MET A 258 5.54 13.17 0.23
C MET A 258 5.27 14.36 1.14
N TRP A 259 4.72 15.45 0.61
CA TRP A 259 4.53 16.72 1.33
C TRP A 259 3.13 16.89 1.91
N ALA A 260 2.19 16.02 1.57
CA ALA A 260 0.79 16.18 1.94
C ALA A 260 0.47 15.75 3.40
N GLY A 261 1.34 14.97 4.04
CA GLY A 261 1.12 14.40 5.38
C GLY A 261 0.63 15.38 6.47
N PRO A 262 1.14 16.63 6.55
CA PRO A 262 0.71 17.57 7.57
C PRO A 262 -0.79 17.95 7.54
N HIS A 263 -1.53 17.60 6.48
CA HIS A 263 -2.97 17.79 6.45
C HIS A 263 -3.73 16.94 7.48
N HIS A 264 -3.13 15.88 7.99
CA HIS A 264 -3.69 15.10 9.11
C HIS A 264 -3.62 15.83 10.45
N LEU A 265 -2.85 16.92 10.54
CA LEU A 265 -2.56 17.66 11.77
C LEU A 265 -3.17 19.06 11.77
N HIS A 266 -4.27 19.28 11.03
CA HIS A 266 -5.02 20.52 11.10
C HIS A 266 -5.55 20.75 12.52
N TYR A 267 -5.54 22.01 12.94
CA TYR A 267 -6.00 22.46 14.28
C TYR A 267 -5.21 21.86 15.44
N THR A 268 -4.00 21.36 15.20
CA THR A 268 -3.05 20.94 16.23
C THR A 268 -2.02 22.05 16.51
N THR A 269 -1.06 21.76 17.39
CA THR A 269 0.06 22.67 17.69
C THR A 269 1.14 22.71 16.60
N LEU A 270 0.98 21.96 15.50
CA LEU A 270 1.87 22.08 14.34
C LEU A 270 1.78 23.50 13.77
N PRO A 271 2.90 24.16 13.40
CA PRO A 271 2.88 25.49 12.81
C PRO A 271 1.91 25.59 11.62
N ASP A 272 1.15 26.68 11.56
CA ASP A 272 0.07 26.83 10.56
C ASP A 272 0.58 26.77 9.11
N TRP A 273 1.77 27.26 8.84
CA TRP A 273 2.39 27.16 7.51
C TRP A 273 2.58 25.69 7.09
N ALA A 274 2.95 24.79 8.01
CA ALA A 274 3.14 23.38 7.71
C ALA A 274 1.79 22.68 7.45
N GLN A 275 0.75 23.01 8.22
CA GLN A 275 -0.61 22.56 7.98
C GLN A 275 -1.12 23.01 6.60
N SER A 276 -0.89 24.28 6.25
CA SER A 276 -1.26 24.87 4.96
C SER A 276 -0.47 24.24 3.80
N LEU A 277 0.81 23.93 4.00
CA LEU A 277 1.62 23.20 3.03
C LEU A 277 0.99 21.83 2.74
N GLY A 278 0.65 21.06 3.78
CA GLY A 278 -0.01 19.77 3.63
C GLY A 278 -1.32 19.87 2.83
N MET A 279 -2.15 20.87 3.12
CA MET A 279 -3.38 21.14 2.37
C MET A 279 -3.11 21.42 0.89
N VAL A 280 -2.19 22.33 0.58
CA VAL A 280 -1.86 22.74 -0.80
C VAL A 280 -1.36 21.54 -1.62
N PHE A 281 -0.41 20.78 -1.06
CA PHE A 281 0.10 19.59 -1.74
C PHE A 281 -0.97 18.52 -1.94
N SER A 282 -1.89 18.36 -0.97
CA SER A 282 -3.03 17.44 -1.13
C SER A 282 -3.95 17.85 -2.26
N VAL A 283 -4.27 19.13 -2.40
CA VAL A 283 -5.11 19.64 -3.50
C VAL A 283 -4.41 19.45 -4.85
N ILE A 284 -3.11 19.70 -4.93
CA ILE A 284 -2.34 19.51 -6.16
C ILE A 284 -2.30 18.03 -6.58
N LEU A 285 -2.32 17.09 -5.62
CA LEU A 285 -2.34 15.65 -5.90
C LEU A 285 -3.56 15.18 -6.72
N LEU A 286 -4.64 15.95 -6.73
CA LEU A 286 -5.81 15.64 -7.56
C LEU A 286 -5.42 15.47 -9.03
N ALA A 287 -4.57 16.34 -9.56
CA ALA A 287 -4.18 16.33 -10.97
C ALA A 287 -3.46 15.03 -11.39
N PRO A 288 -2.35 14.60 -10.75
CA PRO A 288 -1.69 13.35 -11.14
C PRO A 288 -2.58 12.12 -10.86
N SER A 289 -3.30 12.09 -9.75
CA SER A 289 -4.16 10.94 -9.41
C SER A 289 -5.26 10.71 -10.44
N TRP A 290 -5.95 11.77 -10.84
CA TRP A 290 -6.96 11.67 -11.90
C TRP A 290 -6.34 11.42 -13.27
N GLY A 291 -5.13 11.92 -13.53
CA GLY A 291 -4.36 11.55 -14.72
C GLY A 291 -4.14 10.05 -14.80
N GLY A 292 -3.78 9.40 -13.68
CA GLY A 292 -3.63 7.95 -13.59
C GLY A 292 -4.94 7.19 -13.77
N MET A 293 -6.01 7.62 -13.10
CA MET A 293 -7.34 7.05 -13.26
C MET A 293 -7.81 7.11 -14.73
N ILE A 294 -7.75 8.27 -15.34
CA ILE A 294 -8.14 8.49 -16.74
C ILE A 294 -7.30 7.60 -17.67
N ASN A 295 -5.99 7.52 -17.45
CA ASN A 295 -5.10 6.70 -18.26
C ASN A 295 -5.49 5.20 -18.17
N GLY A 296 -5.79 4.72 -16.98
CA GLY A 296 -6.24 3.34 -16.76
C GLY A 296 -7.59 3.06 -17.42
N ILE A 297 -8.60 3.90 -17.17
CA ILE A 297 -9.95 3.72 -17.71
C ILE A 297 -9.94 3.84 -19.24
N MET A 298 -9.26 4.83 -19.80
CA MET A 298 -9.18 5.04 -21.26
C MET A 298 -8.37 3.96 -21.98
N THR A 299 -7.62 3.12 -21.26
CA THR A 299 -7.00 1.92 -21.83
C THR A 299 -8.05 0.96 -22.41
N LEU A 300 -9.30 1.03 -21.95
CA LEU A 300 -10.42 0.28 -22.52
C LEU A 300 -11.00 0.92 -23.78
N SER A 301 -10.51 2.07 -24.26
CA SER A 301 -11.01 2.68 -25.48
C SER A 301 -10.92 1.71 -26.65
N GLY A 302 -12.09 1.36 -27.25
CA GLY A 302 -12.23 0.31 -28.26
C GLY A 302 -12.29 -1.13 -27.71
N ALA A 303 -12.34 -1.32 -26.40
CA ALA A 303 -12.50 -2.64 -25.76
C ALA A 303 -13.59 -2.65 -24.66
N TRP A 304 -14.44 -1.64 -24.59
CA TRP A 304 -15.50 -1.51 -23.58
C TRP A 304 -16.47 -2.69 -23.54
N TYR A 305 -16.69 -3.37 -24.69
CA TYR A 305 -17.55 -4.55 -24.77
C TYR A 305 -17.08 -5.70 -23.87
N LYS A 306 -15.77 -5.77 -23.55
CA LYS A 306 -15.21 -6.80 -22.67
C LYS A 306 -15.74 -6.70 -21.24
N LEU A 307 -16.14 -5.52 -20.77
CA LEU A 307 -16.75 -5.36 -19.45
C LEU A 307 -18.05 -6.16 -19.26
N ARG A 308 -18.72 -6.55 -20.37
CA ARG A 308 -19.94 -7.35 -20.27
C ARG A 308 -19.68 -8.77 -19.77
N THR A 309 -18.55 -9.35 -20.14
CA THR A 309 -18.25 -10.77 -19.93
C THR A 309 -17.03 -11.05 -19.06
N ASP A 310 -16.08 -10.11 -19.00
CA ASP A 310 -14.82 -10.28 -18.24
C ASP A 310 -14.96 -9.81 -16.80
N PRO A 311 -15.00 -10.73 -15.81
CA PRO A 311 -15.15 -10.36 -14.41
C PRO A 311 -13.91 -9.63 -13.86
N ILE A 312 -12.71 -9.99 -14.32
CA ILE A 312 -11.45 -9.37 -13.85
C ILE A 312 -11.43 -7.90 -14.27
N LEU A 313 -11.83 -7.61 -15.49
CA LEU A 313 -11.89 -6.24 -15.99
C LEU A 313 -12.92 -5.40 -15.24
N LYS A 314 -14.04 -5.99 -14.82
CA LYS A 314 -15.04 -5.32 -13.96
C LYS A 314 -14.42 -4.87 -12.64
N PHE A 315 -13.72 -5.77 -11.94
CA PHE A 315 -13.02 -5.42 -10.70
C PHE A 315 -11.98 -4.33 -10.92
N LEU A 316 -11.15 -4.43 -11.95
CA LEU A 316 -10.12 -3.43 -12.24
C LEU A 316 -10.70 -2.05 -12.54
N ILE A 317 -11.84 -1.94 -13.24
CA ILE A 317 -12.47 -0.66 -13.55
C ILE A 317 -13.20 -0.08 -12.34
N VAL A 318 -13.84 -0.91 -11.54
CA VAL A 318 -14.43 -0.47 -10.26
C VAL A 318 -13.35 0.05 -9.33
N SER A 319 -12.24 -0.67 -9.21
CA SER A 319 -11.06 -0.27 -8.44
C SER A 319 -10.53 1.10 -8.91
N LEU A 320 -10.33 1.30 -10.21
CA LEU A 320 -9.91 2.60 -10.76
C LEU A 320 -10.92 3.72 -10.49
N SER A 321 -12.22 3.41 -10.48
CA SER A 321 -13.26 4.39 -10.16
C SER A 321 -13.17 4.81 -8.68
N PHE A 322 -12.97 3.86 -7.78
CA PHE A 322 -12.74 4.14 -6.36
C PHE A 322 -11.44 4.90 -6.12
N TYR A 323 -10.38 4.60 -6.88
CA TYR A 323 -9.16 5.41 -6.88
C TYR A 323 -9.44 6.88 -7.20
N GLY A 324 -10.22 7.14 -8.26
CA GLY A 324 -10.63 8.49 -8.61
C GLY A 324 -11.50 9.16 -7.55
N MET A 325 -12.44 8.43 -6.96
CA MET A 325 -13.32 8.94 -5.91
C MET A 325 -12.53 9.29 -4.63
N SER A 326 -11.74 8.36 -4.12
CA SER A 326 -10.97 8.56 -2.89
C SER A 326 -9.88 9.63 -3.04
N THR A 327 -9.26 9.74 -4.22
CA THR A 327 -8.29 10.80 -4.50
C THR A 327 -8.91 12.15 -4.89
N PHE A 328 -10.21 12.24 -5.05
CA PHE A 328 -10.97 13.49 -5.03
C PHE A 328 -11.34 13.88 -3.59
N GLU A 329 -11.87 12.92 -2.85
CA GLU A 329 -12.36 13.12 -1.48
C GLU A 329 -11.24 13.50 -0.51
N GLY A 330 -10.07 12.83 -0.57
CA GLY A 330 -8.91 13.13 0.28
C GLY A 330 -8.44 14.58 0.17
N PRO A 331 -8.14 15.09 -1.03
CA PRO A 331 -7.85 16.51 -1.24
C PRO A 331 -8.95 17.45 -0.75
N MET A 332 -10.22 17.13 -0.96
CA MET A 332 -11.34 17.92 -0.46
C MET A 332 -11.36 17.97 1.06
N MET A 333 -11.20 16.82 1.74
CA MET A 333 -11.15 16.74 3.20
C MET A 333 -9.87 17.38 3.77
N SER A 334 -8.82 17.57 2.99
CA SER A 334 -7.60 18.27 3.40
C SER A 334 -7.77 19.78 3.49
N ILE A 335 -8.82 20.35 2.87
CA ILE A 335 -9.14 21.78 2.97
C ILE A 335 -9.57 22.08 4.41
N LYS A 336 -8.90 23.04 5.09
CA LYS A 336 -9.12 23.29 6.51
C LYS A 336 -10.59 23.42 6.91
N THR A 337 -11.38 24.17 6.16
CA THR A 337 -12.82 24.35 6.46
C THR A 337 -13.65 23.08 6.30
N VAL A 338 -13.33 22.24 5.33
CA VAL A 338 -13.95 20.92 5.15
C VAL A 338 -13.46 19.96 6.24
N ASN A 339 -12.17 19.99 6.55
CA ASN A 339 -11.58 19.18 7.60
C ASN A 339 -12.24 19.42 8.97
N ALA A 340 -12.54 20.67 9.30
CA ALA A 340 -13.26 21.01 10.53
C ALA A 340 -14.64 20.34 10.67
N LEU A 341 -15.28 20.02 9.55
CA LEU A 341 -16.57 19.32 9.52
C LEU A 341 -16.44 17.81 9.45
N SER A 342 -15.39 17.30 8.80
CA SER A 342 -15.20 15.86 8.56
C SER A 342 -14.37 15.15 9.62
N HIS A 343 -13.45 15.87 10.27
CA HIS A 343 -12.54 15.31 11.25
C HIS A 343 -13.29 14.70 12.43
N ASN A 344 -12.90 13.52 12.88
CA ASN A 344 -13.55 12.75 13.95
C ASN A 344 -15.02 12.35 13.65
N THR A 345 -15.40 12.26 12.38
CA THR A 345 -16.71 11.77 11.95
C THR A 345 -16.60 10.46 11.16
N ASP A 346 -17.72 9.79 10.95
CA ASP A 346 -17.79 8.59 10.10
C ASP A 346 -17.41 8.85 8.65
N TRP A 347 -17.36 10.10 8.20
CA TRP A 347 -16.86 10.46 6.88
C TRP A 347 -15.39 10.05 6.70
N THR A 348 -14.56 10.24 7.73
CA THR A 348 -13.16 9.78 7.70
C THR A 348 -13.07 8.27 7.55
N ILE A 349 -13.94 7.52 8.24
CA ILE A 349 -14.02 6.05 8.13
C ILE A 349 -14.51 5.64 6.73
N GLY A 350 -15.52 6.32 6.19
CA GLY A 350 -16.01 6.10 4.82
C GLY A 350 -14.92 6.33 3.78
N HIS A 351 -14.14 7.41 3.94
CA HIS A 351 -13.02 7.74 3.05
C HIS A 351 -11.96 6.64 3.03
N VAL A 352 -11.50 6.18 4.19
CA VAL A 352 -10.47 5.14 4.25
C VAL A 352 -10.94 3.81 3.68
N HIS A 353 -12.22 3.44 3.88
CA HIS A 353 -12.78 2.21 3.30
C HIS A 353 -12.96 2.33 1.78
N SER A 354 -13.36 3.51 1.28
CA SER A 354 -13.39 3.81 -0.15
C SER A 354 -12.00 3.65 -0.78
N GLY A 355 -10.96 4.16 -0.13
CA GLY A 355 -9.59 4.05 -0.61
C GLY A 355 -8.97 2.66 -0.43
N ALA A 356 -9.10 2.06 0.75
CA ALA A 356 -8.38 0.82 1.07
C ALA A 356 -9.11 -0.46 0.59
N LEU A 357 -10.44 -0.46 0.57
CA LEU A 357 -11.24 -1.61 0.13
C LEU A 357 -11.69 -1.47 -1.33
N GLY A 358 -12.04 -0.24 -1.74
CA GLY A 358 -12.55 0.00 -3.08
C GLY A 358 -11.47 0.02 -4.16
N TRP A 359 -10.31 0.62 -3.87
CA TRP A 359 -9.13 0.68 -4.74
C TRP A 359 -8.29 -0.58 -4.65
#